data_49b151c9c541e275fef44f97db67b016
#
_entry.id   49b151c9c541e275fef44f97db67b016
#
_cell.length_a   1.000
_cell.length_b   1.000
_cell.length_c   1.000
_cell.angle_alpha   90.00
_cell.angle_beta   90.00
_cell.angle_gamma   90.00
#
_symmetry.space_group_name_H-M   'P 1'
#
loop_
_entity.id
_entity.type
_entity.pdbx_description
1 polymer ?
#
loop_
_entity_poly.entity_id
_entity_poly.type
_entity_poly.pdbx_seq_one_letter_code
_entity_poly.pdbx_strand_id
1 'polypeptide(L)' 'MVYLLLGTGFEETEAIAPLDLLRRAGVEVATVGINGKVVYGSHGIGIEADLELGQMDLTSLE' A
#
# COMPACT_ATOMS: atom_id res chain seq x y z
N MET A 1 -4.15 11.07 6.56
CA MET A 1 -4.04 9.91 5.64
C MET A 1 -2.61 9.42 5.58
N VAL A 2 -2.43 8.14 5.82
CA VAL A 2 -1.13 7.48 5.70
C VAL A 2 -1.10 6.71 4.37
N TYR A 3 0.00 6.78 3.64
CA TYR A 3 0.16 6.03 2.40
C TYR A 3 1.20 4.93 2.59
N LEU A 4 0.86 3.72 2.14
CA LEU A 4 1.79 2.60 2.06
C LEU A 4 2.14 2.38 0.60
N LEU A 5 3.38 2.67 0.25
CA LEU A 5 3.84 2.53 -1.14
C LEU A 5 4.25 1.09 -1.42
N LEU A 6 3.72 0.52 -2.50
CA LEU A 6 4.02 -0.84 -2.90
C LEU A 6 4.73 -0.85 -4.26
N GLY A 7 5.97 -1.28 -4.25
CA GLY A 7 6.73 -1.52 -5.48
C GLY A 7 6.80 -3.01 -5.78
N THR A 8 7.02 -3.35 -7.04
CA THR A 8 7.17 -4.75 -7.47
C THR A 8 8.29 -5.42 -6.69
N GLY A 9 8.02 -6.61 -6.19
CA GLY A 9 8.98 -7.37 -5.38
C GLY A 9 8.94 -7.05 -3.89
N PHE A 10 7.92 -6.31 -3.43
CA PHE A 10 7.78 -6.03 -2.00
C PHE A 10 7.63 -7.32 -1.20
N GLU A 11 7.99 -7.27 0.10
CA GLU A 11 7.82 -8.42 0.99
C GLU A 11 6.39 -8.43 1.52
N GLU A 12 5.61 -9.45 1.16
CA GLU A 12 4.16 -9.48 1.44
C GLU A 12 3.84 -9.34 2.92
N THR A 13 4.49 -10.13 3.77
CA THR A 13 4.21 -10.08 5.21
C THR A 13 4.61 -8.74 5.80
N GLU A 14 5.76 -8.20 5.41
CA GLU A 14 6.26 -6.93 5.94
C GLU A 14 5.40 -5.75 5.54
N ALA A 15 4.73 -5.84 4.39
CA ALA A 15 3.85 -4.78 3.93
C ALA A 15 2.43 -4.92 4.51
N ILE A 16 1.87 -6.13 4.45
CA ILE A 16 0.45 -6.34 4.76
C ILE A 16 0.19 -6.41 6.26
N ALA A 17 1.10 -6.99 7.05
CA ALA A 17 0.89 -7.08 8.49
C ALA A 17 0.80 -5.68 9.15
N PRO A 18 1.71 -4.74 8.89
CA PRO A 18 1.56 -3.38 9.42
C PRO A 18 0.29 -2.68 8.91
N LEU A 19 -0.05 -2.87 7.64
CA LEU A 19 -1.26 -2.31 7.05
C LEU A 19 -2.50 -2.78 7.81
N ASP A 20 -2.59 -4.08 8.04
CA ASP A 20 -3.73 -4.67 8.74
C ASP A 20 -3.82 -4.14 10.18
N LEU A 21 -2.68 -4.09 10.87
CA LEU A 21 -2.64 -3.59 12.25
C LEU A 21 -3.06 -2.13 12.34
N LEU A 22 -2.59 -1.30 11.42
CA LEU A 22 -2.96 0.12 11.39
C LEU A 22 -4.45 0.31 11.15
N ARG A 23 -5.01 -0.44 10.21
CA ARG A 23 -6.45 -0.37 9.92
C ARG A 23 -7.28 -0.84 11.08
N ARG A 24 -6.85 -1.89 11.77
CA ARG A 24 -7.53 -2.38 12.98
C ARG A 24 -7.52 -1.33 14.09
N ALA A 25 -6.47 -0.52 14.15
CA ALA A 25 -6.34 0.55 15.13
C ALA A 25 -7.11 1.82 14.73
N GLY A 26 -7.81 1.81 13.62
CA GLY A 26 -8.60 2.95 13.16
C GLY A 26 -7.80 3.99 12.39
N VAL A 27 -6.57 3.68 12.01
CA VAL A 27 -5.76 4.60 11.21
C VAL A 27 -6.17 4.53 9.74
N GLU A 28 -6.38 5.68 9.12
CA GLU A 28 -6.73 5.76 7.70
C GLU A 28 -5.46 5.56 6.86
N VAL A 29 -5.38 4.42 6.19
CA VAL A 29 -4.23 4.05 5.36
C VAL A 29 -4.70 3.64 3.98
N ALA A 30 -4.06 4.19 2.95
CA ALA A 30 -4.28 3.78 1.57
C ALA A 30 -3.01 3.15 1.02
N THR A 31 -3.16 2.05 0.29
CA THR A 31 -2.04 1.44 -0.43
C THR A 31 -1.88 2.13 -1.78
N VAL A 32 -0.64 2.36 -2.19
CA VAL A 32 -0.33 3.05 -3.43
C VAL A 32 0.60 2.17 -4.27
N GLY A 33 0.15 1.78 -5.45
CA GLY A 33 0.94 1.01 -6.39
C GLY A 33 1.87 1.92 -7.19
N ILE A 34 3.17 1.73 -7.02
CA ILE A 34 4.18 2.54 -7.73
C ILE A 34 4.23 2.13 -9.20
N ASN A 35 4.10 0.85 -9.48
CA ASN A 35 4.24 0.29 -10.82
C ASN A 35 2.88 -0.06 -11.47
N GLY A 36 1.79 0.46 -10.93
CA GLY A 36 0.45 0.20 -11.44
C GLY A 36 -0.52 -0.19 -10.32
N LYS A 37 -1.75 -0.48 -10.70
CA LYS A 37 -2.82 -0.77 -9.74
C LYS A 37 -2.62 -2.11 -9.03
N VAL A 38 -2.12 -3.11 -9.74
CA VAL A 38 -1.84 -4.42 -9.16
C VAL A 38 -0.34 -4.58 -9.04
N VAL A 39 0.14 -4.88 -7.83
CA VAL A 39 1.56 -5.01 -7.55
C VAL A 39 1.83 -6.41 -7.00
N TYR A 40 2.81 -7.09 -7.56
CA TYR A 40 3.18 -8.44 -7.11
C TYR A 40 4.38 -8.37 -6.17
N GLY A 41 4.25 -9.05 -5.03
CA GLY A 41 5.33 -9.17 -4.06
C GLY A 41 6.38 -10.19 -4.49
N SER A 42 7.40 -10.34 -3.66
CA SER A 42 8.53 -11.21 -3.94
C SER A 42 8.16 -12.70 -3.99
N HIS A 43 7.03 -13.07 -3.41
CA HIS A 43 6.52 -14.45 -3.40
C HIS A 43 5.36 -14.65 -4.36
N GLY A 44 5.17 -13.74 -5.31
CA GLY A 44 4.16 -13.87 -6.36
C GLY A 44 2.73 -13.54 -5.95
N ILE A 45 2.52 -12.98 -4.76
CA ILE A 45 1.17 -12.61 -4.32
C ILE A 45 0.83 -11.24 -4.91
N GLY A 46 -0.25 -11.18 -5.68
CA GLY A 46 -0.72 -9.93 -6.27
C GLY A 46 -1.63 -9.17 -5.33
N ILE A 47 -1.35 -7.89 -5.14
CA ILE A 47 -2.16 -7.00 -4.32
C ILE A 47 -2.74 -5.91 -5.21
N GLU A 48 -4.05 -5.73 -5.15
CA GLU A 48 -4.67 -4.57 -5.79
C GLU A 48 -4.55 -3.38 -4.84
N ALA A 49 -3.77 -2.37 -5.26
CA ALA A 49 -3.61 -1.17 -4.46
C ALA A 49 -4.87 -0.32 -4.50
N ASP A 50 -5.08 0.47 -3.46
CA ASP A 50 -6.21 1.41 -3.43
C ASP A 50 -6.03 2.52 -4.46
N LEU A 51 -4.78 2.97 -4.64
CA LEU A 51 -4.44 4.08 -5.52
C LEU A 51 -3.23 3.74 -6.37
N GLU A 52 -3.12 4.42 -7.51
CA GLU A 52 -1.87 4.50 -8.26
C GLU A 52 -1.10 5.74 -7.83
N LEU A 53 0.21 5.78 -8.13
CA LEU A 53 1.09 6.84 -7.65
C LEU A 53 0.57 8.26 -7.95
N GLY A 54 0.04 8.48 -9.14
CA GLY A 54 -0.48 9.79 -9.55
C GLY A 54 -1.74 10.23 -8.82
N GLN A 55 -2.37 9.33 -8.08
CA GLN A 55 -3.62 9.61 -7.37
C GLN A 55 -3.41 10.00 -5.90
N MET A 56 -2.15 10.00 -5.43
CA MET A 56 -1.86 10.41 -4.06
C MET A 56 -2.17 11.89 -3.85
N ASP A 57 -2.80 12.19 -2.71
CA ASP A 57 -3.03 13.57 -2.29
C ASP A 57 -2.03 13.90 -1.18
N LEU A 58 -0.96 14.60 -1.55
CA LEU A 58 0.10 14.93 -0.62
C LEU A 58 -0.30 15.99 0.40
N THR A 59 -1.41 16.69 0.17
CA THR A 59 -1.87 17.71 1.13
C THR A 59 -2.56 17.09 2.34
N SER A 60 -2.92 15.80 2.27
CA SER A 60 -3.59 15.09 3.36
C SER A 60 -2.65 14.14 4.12
N LEU A 61 -1.35 14.22 3.88
CA LEU A 61 -0.38 13.38 4.58
C LEU A 61 -0.33 13.70 6.07
N GLU A 62 -0.14 12.65 6.85
CA GLU A 62 0.06 12.75 8.29
C GLU A 62 1.47 12.28 8.64
#